data_a98e594182b0783ed3df5d997c47006c
#
_entry.id   a98e594182b0783ed3df5d997c47006c
#
_cell.length_a   1.000
_cell.length_b   1.000
_cell.length_c   1.000
_cell.angle_alpha   90.00
_cell.angle_beta   90.00
_cell.angle_gamma   90.00
#
_symmetry.space_group_name_H-M   'P 1'
#
loop_
_entity.id
_entity.type
_entity.pdbx_description
1 polymer ?
#
loop_
_entity_poly.entity_id
_entity_poly.type
_entity_poly.pdbx_seq_one_letter_code
_entity_poly.pdbx_strand_id
1 'polypeptide(L)'
;MRKPSLVIIFFTVFIDLIGFGIVLPLLPTYSNKFGATGFEVGLLMASYSLMQFIFAPLWGAWSDRVGRRPVLLVSLAGGGLSYALFAIASGMEGRTALLMILISRLSAGICGANITVAQAYIADITSPEDRSKKMGLIGMAFGLGFIVGPALAVVSQSLFGATGPGWVAASICGLNFLAAVVRLPESWKPGGIPAPKRARWEQFQHTITQPKIGLLIMVFFLATLGFTCFESTLGLLIQKNFQLDHDASSRANAILFCFCGIIGAFVQAGPIGRLVKKLGEPRLIAGSLIIFGLSMAPLPFLKGDSHLTFKTLFSDSGLTWWLLLFVVAWLAVGSGLTRPPLFGLLSILTPSNEQGATLGVAQSAGSLARVIGPPVAGFLFDRHPSWPYLGVAVIAIIAGLIAWNSLVRDEATLLAAKRTTA
;
A
#
# COMPACT_ATOMS: atom_id res chain seq x y z
N MET A 1 22.90 20.85 -13.06
CA MET A 1 22.17 19.85 -12.23
C MET A 1 21.05 19.24 -13.06
N ARG A 2 20.84 17.91 -12.99
CA ARG A 2 19.73 17.25 -13.70
C ARG A 2 18.40 17.69 -13.10
N LYS A 3 17.38 17.90 -13.94
CA LYS A 3 16.03 18.28 -13.46
C LYS A 3 15.35 17.08 -12.78
N PRO A 4 14.65 17.29 -11.66
CA PRO A 4 13.84 16.25 -11.03
C PRO A 4 12.85 15.63 -12.00
N SER A 5 12.66 14.29 -11.94
CA SER A 5 11.86 13.54 -12.91
C SER A 5 10.92 12.58 -12.22
N LEU A 6 9.63 12.66 -12.59
CA LEU A 6 8.60 11.72 -12.15
C LEU A 6 8.87 10.28 -12.59
N VAL A 7 9.49 10.11 -13.77
CA VAL A 7 9.82 8.79 -14.29
C VAL A 7 10.87 8.11 -13.41
N ILE A 8 11.89 8.86 -13.00
CA ILE A 8 12.97 8.30 -12.16
C ILE A 8 12.42 7.90 -10.80
N ILE A 9 11.65 8.76 -10.13
CA ILE A 9 11.10 8.43 -8.81
C ILE A 9 10.08 7.27 -8.89
N PHE A 10 9.26 7.21 -9.97
CA PHE A 10 8.35 6.10 -10.21
C PHE A 10 9.10 4.77 -10.28
N PHE A 11 10.14 4.68 -11.14
CA PHE A 11 10.93 3.45 -11.25
C PHE A 11 11.65 3.11 -9.96
N THR A 12 12.15 4.12 -9.23
CA THR A 12 12.78 3.92 -7.92
C THR A 12 11.82 3.23 -6.95
N VAL A 13 10.59 3.73 -6.84
CA VAL A 13 9.57 3.16 -5.96
C VAL A 13 9.06 1.81 -6.48
N PHE A 14 8.82 1.71 -7.78
CA PHE A 14 8.32 0.49 -8.40
C PHE A 14 9.27 -0.70 -8.19
N ILE A 15 10.56 -0.49 -8.40
CA ILE A 15 11.58 -1.53 -8.22
C ILE A 15 11.68 -1.95 -6.73
N ASP A 16 11.58 -1.01 -5.80
CA ASP A 16 11.55 -1.30 -4.37
C ASP A 16 10.32 -2.16 -3.99
N LEU A 17 9.17 -1.84 -4.57
CA LEU A 17 7.93 -2.59 -4.37
C LEU A 17 7.93 -3.97 -5.04
N ILE A 18 8.68 -4.18 -6.12
CA ILE A 18 8.93 -5.53 -6.67
C ILE A 18 9.66 -6.38 -5.61
N GLY A 19 10.71 -5.86 -4.97
CA GLY A 19 11.43 -6.57 -3.91
C GLY A 19 10.51 -6.98 -2.75
N PHE A 20 9.62 -6.08 -2.33
CA PHE A 20 8.59 -6.38 -1.35
C PHE A 20 7.63 -7.48 -1.83
N GLY A 21 7.13 -7.37 -3.07
CA GLY A 21 6.20 -8.32 -3.68
C GLY A 21 6.79 -9.71 -3.89
N ILE A 22 8.12 -9.84 -4.10
CA ILE A 22 8.82 -11.13 -4.19
C ILE A 22 8.74 -11.87 -2.85
N VAL A 23 9.03 -11.18 -1.75
CA VAL A 23 9.23 -11.84 -0.44
C VAL A 23 7.90 -12.13 0.26
N LEU A 24 6.89 -11.28 0.09
CA LEU A 24 5.63 -11.36 0.84
C LEU A 24 4.93 -12.74 0.74
N PRO A 25 4.71 -13.34 -0.44
CA PRO A 25 4.02 -14.62 -0.57
C PRO A 25 4.86 -15.82 -0.06
N LEU A 26 6.17 -15.65 0.09
CA LEU A 26 7.07 -16.72 0.51
C LEU A 26 7.16 -16.85 2.03
N LEU A 27 6.81 -15.80 2.78
CA LEU A 27 6.94 -15.80 4.24
C LEU A 27 6.21 -16.97 4.92
N PRO A 28 4.92 -17.26 4.62
CA PRO A 28 4.23 -18.39 5.23
C PRO A 28 4.89 -19.73 4.90
N THR A 29 5.25 -19.94 3.63
CA THR A 29 5.85 -21.19 3.15
C THR A 29 7.20 -21.48 3.82
N TYR A 30 8.07 -20.47 3.89
CA TYR A 30 9.39 -20.62 4.51
C TYR A 30 9.30 -20.77 6.03
N SER A 31 8.42 -19.99 6.66
CA SER A 31 8.20 -20.06 8.09
C SER A 31 7.69 -21.45 8.52
N ASN A 32 6.75 -22.01 7.78
CA ASN A 32 6.24 -23.36 8.02
C ASN A 32 7.33 -24.42 7.83
N LYS A 33 8.18 -24.28 6.80
CA LYS A 33 9.34 -25.18 6.58
C LYS A 33 10.30 -25.17 7.77
N PHE A 34 10.45 -24.05 8.48
CA PHE A 34 11.33 -23.91 9.64
C PHE A 34 10.62 -24.19 10.98
N GLY A 35 9.42 -24.77 10.95
CA GLY A 35 8.65 -25.16 12.13
C GLY A 35 8.04 -23.99 12.90
N ALA A 36 7.73 -22.87 12.21
CA ALA A 36 7.04 -21.75 12.81
C ALA A 36 5.57 -22.09 13.14
N THR A 37 5.11 -21.62 14.28
CA THR A 37 3.69 -21.63 14.63
C THR A 37 2.94 -20.58 13.82
N GLY A 38 1.61 -20.69 13.68
CA GLY A 38 0.79 -19.69 13.01
C GLY A 38 0.95 -18.27 13.60
N PHE A 39 1.17 -18.18 14.91
CA PHE A 39 1.44 -16.90 15.59
C PHE A 39 2.78 -16.29 15.14
N GLU A 40 3.83 -17.09 15.04
CA GLU A 40 5.16 -16.64 14.58
C GLU A 40 5.11 -16.19 13.11
N VAL A 41 4.36 -16.87 12.25
CA VAL A 41 4.09 -16.43 10.87
C VAL A 41 3.40 -15.07 10.85
N GLY A 42 2.34 -14.92 11.66
CA GLY A 42 1.64 -13.64 11.81
C GLY A 42 2.55 -12.51 12.29
N LEU A 43 3.44 -12.78 13.25
CA LEU A 43 4.42 -11.81 13.75
C LEU A 43 5.43 -11.42 12.65
N LEU A 44 5.91 -12.36 11.86
CA LEU A 44 6.80 -12.09 10.73
C LEU A 44 6.14 -11.21 9.66
N MET A 45 4.88 -11.44 9.37
CA MET A 45 4.12 -10.62 8.42
C MET A 45 3.86 -9.21 8.98
N ALA A 46 3.50 -9.10 10.25
CA ALA A 46 3.21 -7.82 10.90
C ALA A 46 4.46 -6.97 11.14
N SER A 47 5.64 -7.61 11.34
CA SER A 47 6.89 -6.94 11.71
C SER A 47 7.32 -5.84 10.72
N TYR A 48 7.18 -6.09 9.43
CA TYR A 48 7.45 -5.11 8.38
C TYR A 48 6.56 -3.87 8.53
N SER A 49 5.24 -4.06 8.66
CA SER A 49 4.28 -2.96 8.79
C SER A 49 4.42 -2.22 10.12
N LEU A 50 4.80 -2.92 11.19
CA LEU A 50 5.11 -2.33 12.47
C LEU A 50 6.31 -1.37 12.38
N MET A 51 7.37 -1.78 11.69
CA MET A 51 8.52 -0.90 11.47
C MET A 51 8.16 0.29 10.57
N GLN A 52 7.35 0.09 9.54
CA GLN A 52 6.84 1.21 8.74
C GLN A 52 6.02 2.18 9.60
N PHE A 53 5.16 1.68 10.49
CA PHE A 53 4.41 2.52 11.44
C PHE A 53 5.33 3.41 12.26
N ILE A 54 6.42 2.84 12.77
CA ILE A 54 7.38 3.55 13.62
C ILE A 54 8.22 4.54 12.81
N PHE A 55 8.71 4.13 11.63
CA PHE A 55 9.77 4.86 10.93
C PHE A 55 9.27 5.80 9.83
N ALA A 56 8.04 5.65 9.30
CA ALA A 56 7.54 6.53 8.25
C ALA A 56 7.54 8.03 8.65
N PRO A 57 7.10 8.44 9.85
CA PRO A 57 7.19 9.83 10.26
C PRO A 57 8.64 10.31 10.43
N LEU A 58 9.54 9.42 10.87
CA LEU A 58 10.96 9.74 11.06
C LEU A 58 11.66 10.00 9.74
N TRP A 59 11.46 9.11 8.75
CA TRP A 59 11.99 9.28 7.40
C TRP A 59 11.44 10.55 6.74
N GLY A 60 10.14 10.80 6.88
CA GLY A 60 9.50 12.02 6.38
C GLY A 60 10.15 13.27 6.96
N ALA A 61 10.17 13.41 8.30
CA ALA A 61 10.75 14.55 8.99
C ALA A 61 12.26 14.71 8.73
N TRP A 62 13.00 13.60 8.62
CA TRP A 62 14.42 13.65 8.28
C TRP A 62 14.62 14.18 6.87
N SER A 63 13.81 13.72 5.91
CA SER A 63 13.90 14.18 4.52
C SER A 63 13.55 15.66 4.32
N ASP A 64 12.71 16.24 5.20
CA ASP A 64 12.42 17.69 5.20
C ASP A 64 13.64 18.54 5.62
N ARG A 65 14.65 17.92 6.26
CA ARG A 65 15.83 18.62 6.78
C ARG A 65 17.07 18.42 5.89
N VAL A 66 17.32 17.18 5.47
CA VAL A 66 18.54 16.81 4.75
C VAL A 66 18.33 16.68 3.24
N GLY A 67 17.08 16.78 2.78
CA GLY A 67 16.70 16.55 1.39
C GLY A 67 16.13 15.15 1.16
N ARG A 68 15.45 15.00 0.02
CA ARG A 68 14.75 13.75 -0.33
C ARG A 68 15.72 12.66 -0.82
N ARG A 69 16.67 13.06 -1.66
CA ARG A 69 17.61 12.15 -2.30
C ARG A 69 18.48 11.37 -1.31
N PRO A 70 19.15 11.96 -0.30
CA PRO A 70 19.97 11.22 0.64
C PRO A 70 19.17 10.15 1.40
N VAL A 71 17.95 10.50 1.84
CA VAL A 71 17.09 9.60 2.58
C VAL A 71 16.62 8.42 1.72
N LEU A 72 16.23 8.67 0.46
CA LEU A 72 15.89 7.60 -0.50
C LEU A 72 17.07 6.67 -0.76
N LEU A 73 18.29 7.20 -0.92
CA LEU A 73 19.48 6.38 -1.15
C LEU A 73 19.81 5.48 0.04
N VAL A 74 19.76 6.01 1.27
CA VAL A 74 19.97 5.20 2.49
C VAL A 74 18.93 4.08 2.59
N SER A 75 17.68 4.40 2.31
CA SER A 75 16.58 3.45 2.32
C SER A 75 16.76 2.34 1.27
N LEU A 76 17.12 2.68 0.03
CA LEU A 76 17.34 1.69 -1.04
C LEU A 76 18.52 0.75 -0.72
N ALA A 77 19.62 1.30 -0.21
CA ALA A 77 20.77 0.51 0.21
C ALA A 77 20.39 -0.47 1.33
N GLY A 78 19.72 0.03 2.37
CA GLY A 78 19.27 -0.79 3.50
C GLY A 78 18.22 -1.83 3.09
N GLY A 79 17.33 -1.50 2.13
CA GLY A 79 16.37 -2.43 1.54
C GLY A 79 17.07 -3.60 0.84
N GLY A 80 18.04 -3.30 -0.02
CA GLY A 80 18.86 -4.33 -0.69
C GLY A 80 19.57 -5.25 0.30
N LEU A 81 20.20 -4.69 1.34
CA LEU A 81 20.85 -5.48 2.40
C LEU A 81 19.83 -6.35 3.18
N SER A 82 18.63 -5.82 3.42
CA SER A 82 17.57 -6.57 4.09
C SER A 82 17.11 -7.80 3.28
N TYR A 83 17.00 -7.67 1.94
CA TYR A 83 16.67 -8.79 1.07
C TYR A 83 17.84 -9.78 0.93
N ALA A 84 19.08 -9.33 0.95
CA ALA A 84 20.25 -10.22 1.01
C ALA A 84 20.24 -11.03 2.31
N LEU A 85 19.93 -10.42 3.45
CA LEU A 85 19.76 -11.11 4.73
C LEU A 85 18.62 -12.14 4.67
N PHE A 86 17.49 -11.81 4.00
CA PHE A 86 16.41 -12.76 3.76
C PHE A 86 16.89 -13.97 2.92
N ALA A 87 17.69 -13.73 1.88
CA ALA A 87 18.26 -14.81 1.06
C ALA A 87 19.13 -15.74 1.89
N ILE A 88 20.04 -15.19 2.69
CA ILE A 88 20.91 -15.98 3.59
C ILE A 88 20.04 -16.80 4.56
N ALA A 89 19.05 -16.17 5.19
CA ALA A 89 18.16 -16.84 6.14
C ALA A 89 17.35 -17.98 5.50
N SER A 90 16.94 -17.82 4.24
CA SER A 90 16.19 -18.86 3.49
C SER A 90 17.01 -20.10 3.17
N GLY A 91 18.34 -20.02 3.22
CA GLY A 91 19.27 -21.14 3.08
C GLY A 91 19.66 -21.81 4.40
N MET A 92 19.25 -21.25 5.55
CA MET A 92 19.51 -21.78 6.88
C MET A 92 18.41 -22.77 7.29
N GLU A 93 18.56 -23.37 8.47
CA GLU A 93 17.59 -24.32 9.03
C GLU A 93 17.17 -23.94 10.46
N GLY A 94 16.01 -24.43 10.86
CA GLY A 94 15.51 -24.34 12.23
C GLY A 94 15.22 -22.92 12.72
N ARG A 95 15.28 -22.72 14.02
CA ARG A 95 14.93 -21.46 14.71
C ARG A 95 15.82 -20.28 14.36
N THR A 96 17.08 -20.53 14.01
CA THR A 96 18.02 -19.49 13.59
C THR A 96 17.56 -18.85 12.27
N ALA A 97 17.05 -19.65 11.32
CA ALA A 97 16.48 -19.15 10.08
C ALA A 97 15.30 -18.22 10.35
N LEU A 98 14.37 -18.59 11.24
CA LEU A 98 13.23 -17.76 11.62
C LEU A 98 13.64 -16.43 12.23
N LEU A 99 14.62 -16.44 13.13
CA LEU A 99 15.14 -15.21 13.75
C LEU A 99 15.78 -14.29 12.71
N MET A 100 16.56 -14.84 11.79
CA MET A 100 17.20 -14.08 10.71
C MET A 100 16.16 -13.53 9.72
N ILE A 101 15.08 -14.27 9.41
CA ILE A 101 13.95 -13.78 8.62
C ILE A 101 13.27 -12.62 9.36
N LEU A 102 13.04 -12.73 10.68
CA LEU A 102 12.45 -11.64 11.46
C LEU A 102 13.31 -10.37 11.40
N ILE A 103 14.63 -10.49 11.59
CA ILE A 103 15.57 -9.37 11.50
C ILE A 103 15.52 -8.74 10.09
N SER A 104 15.51 -9.58 9.05
CA SER A 104 15.32 -9.11 7.67
C SER A 104 14.01 -8.34 7.48
N ARG A 105 12.89 -8.81 8.05
CA ARG A 105 11.59 -8.15 7.95
C ARG A 105 11.55 -6.82 8.70
N LEU A 106 12.12 -6.77 9.89
CA LEU A 106 12.26 -5.54 10.67
C LEU A 106 13.11 -4.52 9.90
N SER A 107 14.28 -4.92 9.41
CA SER A 107 15.18 -4.06 8.63
C SER A 107 14.52 -3.56 7.34
N ALA A 108 13.86 -4.47 6.59
CA ALA A 108 13.13 -4.10 5.37
C ALA A 108 11.97 -3.15 5.66
N GLY A 109 11.27 -3.29 6.79
CA GLY A 109 10.19 -2.39 7.21
C GLY A 109 10.71 -0.99 7.57
N ILE A 110 11.86 -0.90 8.25
CA ILE A 110 12.55 0.39 8.51
C ILE A 110 12.87 1.08 7.18
N CYS A 111 13.51 0.38 6.26
CA CYS A 111 13.91 0.93 4.97
C CYS A 111 12.70 1.21 4.06
N GLY A 112 11.69 0.33 4.03
CA GLY A 112 10.48 0.47 3.22
C GLY A 112 9.55 1.65 3.65
N ALA A 113 9.86 2.36 4.74
CA ALA A 113 9.18 3.60 5.11
C ALA A 113 9.50 4.79 4.18
N ASN A 114 10.32 4.58 3.14
CA ASN A 114 10.74 5.56 2.11
C ASN A 114 9.61 6.04 1.20
N ILE A 115 8.48 5.34 1.13
CA ILE A 115 7.29 5.74 0.35
C ILE A 115 6.85 7.15 0.74
N THR A 116 6.94 7.51 2.02
CA THR A 116 6.69 8.87 2.52
C THR A 116 7.57 9.90 1.83
N VAL A 117 8.87 9.60 1.71
CA VAL A 117 9.85 10.48 1.09
C VAL A 117 9.63 10.59 -0.42
N ALA A 118 9.25 9.49 -1.06
CA ALA A 118 8.89 9.48 -2.48
C ALA A 118 7.64 10.34 -2.76
N GLN A 119 6.64 10.28 -1.88
CA GLN A 119 5.46 11.14 -1.97
C GLN A 119 5.82 12.62 -1.79
N ALA A 120 6.66 12.94 -0.81
CA ALA A 120 7.17 14.30 -0.63
C ALA A 120 7.98 14.78 -1.85
N TYR A 121 8.84 13.92 -2.42
CA TYR A 121 9.56 14.21 -3.66
C TYR A 121 8.61 14.54 -4.82
N ILE A 122 7.53 13.75 -5.00
CA ILE A 122 6.52 14.01 -6.03
C ILE A 122 5.82 15.36 -5.76
N ALA A 123 5.49 15.66 -4.51
CA ALA A 123 4.87 16.91 -4.12
C ALA A 123 5.76 18.13 -4.43
N ASP A 124 7.08 18.03 -4.19
CA ASP A 124 8.05 19.08 -4.42
C ASP A 124 8.17 19.47 -5.93
N ILE A 125 7.95 18.50 -6.84
CA ILE A 125 8.15 18.70 -8.29
C ILE A 125 6.87 18.80 -9.09
N THR A 126 5.71 18.84 -8.41
CA THR A 126 4.40 18.82 -9.07
C THR A 126 3.55 20.00 -8.60
N SER A 127 2.88 20.68 -9.56
CA SER A 127 1.94 21.73 -9.22
C SER A 127 0.75 21.18 -8.41
N PRO A 128 0.10 22.02 -7.56
CA PRO A 128 -1.03 21.59 -6.74
C PRO A 128 -2.16 20.91 -7.53
N GLU A 129 -2.42 21.38 -8.78
CA GLU A 129 -3.48 20.87 -9.65
C GLU A 129 -3.21 19.42 -10.12
N ASP A 130 -1.94 19.08 -10.32
CA ASP A 130 -1.53 17.77 -10.82
C ASP A 130 -1.10 16.80 -9.70
N ARG A 131 -0.98 17.25 -8.44
CA ARG A 131 -0.49 16.43 -7.31
C ARG A 131 -1.25 15.12 -7.15
N SER A 132 -2.59 15.17 -7.12
CA SER A 132 -3.42 13.97 -6.96
C SER A 132 -3.20 12.95 -8.09
N LYS A 133 -3.09 13.44 -9.34
CA LYS A 133 -2.77 12.60 -10.50
C LYS A 133 -1.39 11.97 -10.37
N LYS A 134 -0.37 12.73 -9.95
CA LYS A 134 1.01 12.25 -9.84
C LYS A 134 1.22 11.35 -8.62
N MET A 135 0.47 11.56 -7.52
CA MET A 135 0.43 10.63 -6.39
C MET A 135 -0.12 9.25 -6.79
N GLY A 136 -0.97 9.18 -7.84
CA GLY A 136 -1.42 7.91 -8.42
C GLY A 136 -0.28 7.02 -8.93
N LEU A 137 0.87 7.57 -9.29
CA LEU A 137 2.05 6.80 -9.69
C LEU A 137 2.52 5.84 -8.58
N ILE A 138 2.43 6.25 -7.31
CA ILE A 138 2.78 5.39 -6.18
C ILE A 138 1.84 4.18 -6.12
N GLY A 139 0.52 4.41 -6.28
CA GLY A 139 -0.45 3.32 -6.28
C GLY A 139 -0.30 2.40 -7.50
N MET A 140 0.00 2.95 -8.67
CA MET A 140 0.33 2.17 -9.87
C MET A 140 1.58 1.31 -9.63
N ALA A 141 2.62 1.86 -8.99
CA ALA A 141 3.82 1.11 -8.63
C ALA A 141 3.52 -0.05 -7.66
N PHE A 142 2.62 0.16 -6.69
CA PHE A 142 2.11 -0.90 -5.82
C PHE A 142 1.40 -2.00 -6.62
N GLY A 143 0.41 -1.64 -7.45
CA GLY A 143 -0.34 -2.59 -8.28
C GLY A 143 0.58 -3.46 -9.15
N LEU A 144 1.51 -2.82 -9.87
CA LEU A 144 2.48 -3.51 -10.72
C LEU A 144 3.46 -4.36 -9.90
N GLY A 145 3.90 -3.87 -8.75
CA GLY A 145 4.79 -4.61 -7.83
C GLY A 145 4.16 -5.90 -7.31
N PHE A 146 2.87 -5.85 -6.98
CA PHE A 146 2.09 -7.04 -6.56
C PHE A 146 1.79 -8.03 -7.68
N ILE A 147 1.90 -7.64 -8.95
CA ILE A 147 1.79 -8.54 -10.11
C ILE A 147 3.16 -9.16 -10.43
N VAL A 148 4.17 -8.31 -10.59
CA VAL A 148 5.51 -8.72 -11.04
C VAL A 148 6.27 -9.46 -9.94
N GLY A 149 6.12 -9.03 -8.67
CA GLY A 149 6.83 -9.61 -7.53
C GLY A 149 6.60 -11.10 -7.34
N PRO A 150 5.36 -11.58 -7.16
CA PRO A 150 5.08 -13.01 -7.03
C PRO A 150 5.51 -13.84 -8.25
N ALA A 151 5.36 -13.31 -9.45
CA ALA A 151 5.83 -13.99 -10.66
C ALA A 151 7.36 -14.19 -10.65
N LEU A 152 8.11 -13.15 -10.27
CA LEU A 152 9.55 -13.25 -10.10
C LEU A 152 9.95 -14.18 -8.94
N ALA A 153 9.16 -14.23 -7.87
CA ALA A 153 9.38 -15.14 -6.77
C ALA A 153 9.35 -16.60 -7.23
N VAL A 154 8.32 -16.99 -7.98
CA VAL A 154 8.18 -18.35 -8.53
C VAL A 154 9.32 -18.68 -9.49
N VAL A 155 9.62 -17.81 -10.45
CA VAL A 155 10.70 -18.02 -11.43
C VAL A 155 12.05 -18.12 -10.74
N SER A 156 12.36 -17.21 -9.82
CA SER A 156 13.65 -17.22 -9.12
C SER A 156 13.82 -18.42 -8.19
N GLN A 157 12.73 -18.87 -7.56
CA GLN A 157 12.75 -20.10 -6.74
C GLN A 157 12.97 -21.35 -7.59
N SER A 158 12.37 -21.43 -8.77
CA SER A 158 12.56 -22.57 -9.67
C SER A 158 13.98 -22.66 -10.26
N LEU A 159 14.62 -21.50 -10.50
CA LEU A 159 15.97 -21.44 -11.09
C LEU A 159 17.09 -21.55 -10.06
N PHE A 160 16.94 -20.97 -8.88
CA PHE A 160 17.99 -20.79 -7.90
C PHE A 160 17.67 -21.40 -6.50
N GLY A 161 16.57 -22.15 -6.40
CA GLY A 161 16.13 -22.75 -5.14
C GLY A 161 15.61 -21.74 -4.12
N ALA A 162 15.56 -22.15 -2.84
CA ALA A 162 14.94 -21.38 -1.76
C ALA A 162 15.57 -19.98 -1.52
N THR A 163 16.87 -19.82 -1.77
CA THR A 163 17.56 -18.53 -1.58
C THR A 163 17.37 -17.58 -2.76
N GLY A 164 16.99 -18.11 -3.93
CA GLY A 164 16.87 -17.38 -5.20
C GLY A 164 16.02 -16.11 -5.13
N PRO A 165 14.81 -16.17 -4.62
CA PRO A 165 13.94 -14.99 -4.51
C PRO A 165 14.57 -13.84 -3.71
N GLY A 166 15.22 -14.13 -2.61
CA GLY A 166 15.90 -13.13 -1.80
C GLY A 166 17.09 -12.49 -2.52
N TRP A 167 17.92 -13.29 -3.21
CA TRP A 167 19.04 -12.76 -4.01
C TRP A 167 18.58 -11.95 -5.22
N VAL A 168 17.51 -12.35 -5.90
CA VAL A 168 16.91 -11.57 -7.01
C VAL A 168 16.38 -10.25 -6.48
N ALA A 169 15.63 -10.24 -5.37
CA ALA A 169 15.15 -9.01 -4.75
C ALA A 169 16.31 -8.08 -4.34
N ALA A 170 17.36 -8.62 -3.69
CA ALA A 170 18.55 -7.87 -3.30
C ALA A 170 19.27 -7.25 -4.51
N SER A 171 19.43 -8.03 -5.58
CA SER A 171 20.10 -7.59 -6.82
C SER A 171 19.31 -6.49 -7.51
N ILE A 172 17.99 -6.62 -7.64
CA ILE A 172 17.11 -5.61 -8.23
C ILE A 172 17.16 -4.32 -7.40
N CYS A 173 17.08 -4.40 -6.06
CA CYS A 173 17.20 -3.23 -5.19
C CYS A 173 18.61 -2.61 -5.23
N GLY A 174 19.65 -3.41 -5.30
CA GLY A 174 21.03 -2.93 -5.48
C GLY A 174 21.24 -2.19 -6.79
N LEU A 175 20.74 -2.71 -7.90
CA LEU A 175 20.75 -2.04 -9.20
C LEU A 175 19.94 -0.74 -9.17
N ASN A 176 18.80 -0.74 -8.50
CA ASN A 176 18.00 0.45 -8.28
C ASN A 176 18.74 1.52 -7.48
N PHE A 177 19.43 1.11 -6.41
CA PHE A 177 20.27 2.01 -5.63
C PHE A 177 21.36 2.64 -6.50
N LEU A 178 22.11 1.84 -7.27
CA LEU A 178 23.16 2.35 -8.18
C LEU A 178 22.57 3.30 -9.24
N ALA A 179 21.44 2.95 -9.82
CA ALA A 179 20.74 3.82 -10.77
C ALA A 179 20.28 5.14 -10.11
N ALA A 180 19.78 5.08 -8.88
CA ALA A 180 19.36 6.26 -8.12
C ALA A 180 20.54 7.15 -7.75
N VAL A 181 21.69 6.59 -7.36
CA VAL A 181 22.92 7.37 -7.10
C VAL A 181 23.30 8.21 -8.31
N VAL A 182 23.21 7.62 -9.52
CA VAL A 182 23.63 8.30 -10.77
C VAL A 182 22.54 9.21 -11.34
N ARG A 183 21.26 8.82 -11.24
CA ARG A 183 20.16 9.45 -12.00
C ARG A 183 19.15 10.22 -11.16
N LEU A 184 19.00 9.95 -9.86
CA LEU A 184 18.03 10.63 -9.02
C LEU A 184 18.56 12.00 -8.59
N PRO A 185 17.99 13.12 -9.08
CA PRO A 185 18.37 14.46 -8.62
C PRO A 185 17.66 14.78 -7.29
N GLU A 186 18.16 15.82 -6.60
CA GLU A 186 17.46 16.36 -5.41
C GLU A 186 16.25 17.18 -5.83
N SER A 187 15.12 16.99 -5.13
CA SER A 187 13.90 17.78 -5.33
C SER A 187 13.77 18.91 -4.31
N TRP A 188 14.32 18.72 -3.12
CA TRP A 188 14.29 19.69 -2.05
C TRP A 188 15.13 20.91 -2.35
N LYS A 189 14.58 22.11 -2.13
CA LYS A 189 15.28 23.38 -2.35
C LYS A 189 15.71 23.97 -1.02
N PRO A 190 17.02 24.16 -0.77
CA PRO A 190 17.48 24.88 0.40
C PRO A 190 17.06 26.37 0.33
N GLY A 191 16.65 26.93 1.43
CA GLY A 191 16.25 28.37 1.53
C GLY A 191 14.79 28.60 1.88
N GLY A 192 14.00 27.55 2.09
CA GLY A 192 12.66 27.63 2.69
C GLY A 192 12.71 27.83 4.20
N ILE A 193 11.54 28.10 4.80
CA ILE A 193 11.39 28.15 6.26
C ILE A 193 11.81 26.80 6.84
N PRO A 194 12.74 26.73 7.81
CA PRO A 194 13.20 25.48 8.40
C PRO A 194 12.02 24.67 8.96
N ALA A 195 12.07 23.35 8.81
CA ALA A 195 11.07 22.48 9.42
C ALA A 195 11.10 22.67 10.97
N PRO A 196 9.93 22.82 11.60
CA PRO A 196 9.86 22.96 13.06
C PRO A 196 10.50 21.76 13.76
N LYS A 197 11.32 22.03 14.78
CA LYS A 197 11.89 20.99 15.63
C LYS A 197 10.86 20.58 16.68
N ARG A 198 9.91 19.72 16.31
CA ARG A 198 8.96 19.14 17.27
C ARG A 198 9.43 17.76 17.70
N ALA A 199 9.16 17.40 18.95
CA ALA A 199 9.29 16.02 19.41
C ALA A 199 8.33 15.12 18.61
N ARG A 200 8.65 13.82 18.48
CA ARG A 200 7.88 12.87 17.67
C ARG A 200 6.40 12.86 18.03
N TRP A 201 6.08 12.82 19.32
CA TRP A 201 4.72 12.81 19.81
C TRP A 201 3.99 14.14 19.57
N GLU A 202 4.67 15.25 19.77
CA GLU A 202 4.16 16.58 19.47
C GLU A 202 3.86 16.75 17.98
N GLN A 203 4.73 16.24 17.10
CA GLN A 203 4.49 16.26 15.64
C GLN A 203 3.27 15.43 15.28
N PHE A 204 3.12 14.25 15.86
CA PHE A 204 1.96 13.39 15.65
C PHE A 204 0.66 14.07 16.11
N GLN A 205 0.64 14.59 17.35
CA GLN A 205 -0.49 15.32 17.91
C GLN A 205 -0.83 16.55 17.04
N HIS A 206 0.17 17.38 16.73
CA HIS A 206 -0.02 18.55 15.88
C HIS A 206 -0.65 18.20 14.53
N THR A 207 -0.20 17.14 13.89
CA THR A 207 -0.72 16.72 12.59
C THR A 207 -2.16 16.23 12.68
N ILE A 208 -2.50 15.41 13.68
CA ILE A 208 -3.85 14.84 13.83
C ILE A 208 -4.87 15.87 14.32
N THR A 209 -4.45 16.83 15.14
CA THR A 209 -5.35 17.86 15.67
C THR A 209 -5.76 18.91 14.62
N GLN A 210 -5.07 18.98 13.48
CA GLN A 210 -5.52 19.82 12.36
C GLN A 210 -6.79 19.22 11.74
N PRO A 211 -7.96 19.88 11.80
CA PRO A 211 -9.26 19.23 11.54
C PRO A 211 -9.35 18.53 10.17
N LYS A 212 -8.85 19.14 9.10
CA LYS A 212 -8.92 18.57 7.74
C LYS A 212 -7.84 17.52 7.50
N ILE A 213 -6.63 17.73 8.00
CA ILE A 213 -5.50 16.79 7.89
C ILE A 213 -5.78 15.55 8.72
N GLY A 214 -6.24 15.71 9.97
CA GLY A 214 -6.63 14.60 10.83
C GLY A 214 -7.76 13.76 10.25
N LEU A 215 -8.78 14.40 9.66
CA LEU A 215 -9.85 13.70 8.95
C LEU A 215 -9.32 12.87 7.78
N LEU A 216 -8.45 13.44 6.93
CA LEU A 216 -7.84 12.72 5.81
C LEU A 216 -7.01 11.52 6.27
N ILE A 217 -6.25 11.66 7.36
CA ILE A 217 -5.47 10.58 7.96
C ILE A 217 -6.40 9.48 8.50
N MET A 218 -7.48 9.85 9.18
CA MET A 218 -8.48 8.90 9.68
C MET A 218 -9.15 8.14 8.51
N VAL A 219 -9.55 8.85 7.47
CA VAL A 219 -10.12 8.25 6.25
C VAL A 219 -9.14 7.28 5.61
N PHE A 220 -7.86 7.64 5.52
CA PHE A 220 -6.83 6.76 4.99
C PHE A 220 -6.62 5.51 5.86
N PHE A 221 -6.61 5.68 7.19
CA PHE A 221 -6.56 4.56 8.13
C PHE A 221 -7.72 3.59 7.91
N LEU A 222 -8.96 4.08 7.89
CA LEU A 222 -10.16 3.25 7.72
C LEU A 222 -10.22 2.57 6.36
N ALA A 223 -9.86 3.28 5.28
CA ALA A 223 -9.79 2.70 3.93
C ALA A 223 -8.72 1.59 3.85
N THR A 224 -7.56 1.80 4.48
CA THR A 224 -6.49 0.81 4.52
C THR A 224 -6.87 -0.38 5.40
N LEU A 225 -7.48 -0.15 6.55
CA LEU A 225 -7.99 -1.20 7.44
C LEU A 225 -8.99 -2.08 6.69
N GLY A 226 -9.96 -1.48 6.00
CA GLY A 226 -10.95 -2.22 5.22
C GLY A 226 -10.33 -3.04 4.10
N PHE A 227 -9.37 -2.47 3.35
CA PHE A 227 -8.67 -3.21 2.30
C PHE A 227 -7.86 -4.38 2.86
N THR A 228 -7.20 -4.19 3.99
CA THR A 228 -6.40 -5.24 4.64
C THR A 228 -7.27 -6.36 5.22
N CYS A 229 -8.47 -6.03 5.72
CA CYS A 229 -9.46 -7.03 6.11
C CYS A 229 -9.89 -7.90 4.91
N PHE A 230 -10.19 -7.27 3.77
CA PHE A 230 -10.47 -7.97 2.52
C PHE A 230 -9.29 -8.86 2.10
N GLU A 231 -8.10 -8.29 2.05
CA GLU A 231 -6.87 -8.98 1.64
C GLU A 231 -6.61 -10.24 2.47
N SER A 232 -6.79 -10.17 3.78
CA SER A 232 -6.49 -11.28 4.69
C SER A 232 -7.56 -12.39 4.72
N THR A 233 -8.81 -12.08 4.36
CA THR A 233 -9.92 -13.03 4.49
C THR A 233 -10.49 -13.52 3.16
N LEU A 234 -10.15 -12.90 2.01
CA LEU A 234 -10.70 -13.28 0.70
C LEU A 234 -10.47 -14.76 0.37
N GLY A 235 -9.24 -15.26 0.57
CA GLY A 235 -8.91 -16.67 0.31
C GLY A 235 -9.75 -17.63 1.14
N LEU A 236 -9.94 -17.31 2.43
CA LEU A 236 -10.80 -18.10 3.34
C LEU A 236 -12.28 -18.04 2.92
N LEU A 237 -12.75 -16.89 2.49
CA LEU A 237 -14.12 -16.72 2.00
C LEU A 237 -14.38 -17.57 0.76
N ILE A 238 -13.46 -17.50 -0.22
CA ILE A 238 -13.58 -18.28 -1.46
C ILE A 238 -13.55 -19.77 -1.15
N GLN A 239 -12.61 -20.22 -0.32
CA GLN A 239 -12.51 -21.61 0.09
C GLN A 239 -13.84 -22.11 0.66
N LYS A 240 -14.45 -21.33 1.56
CA LYS A 240 -15.71 -21.69 2.21
C LYS A 240 -16.91 -21.58 1.27
N ASN A 241 -17.03 -20.50 0.51
CA ASN A 241 -18.21 -20.19 -0.28
C ASN A 241 -18.29 -20.99 -1.59
N PHE A 242 -17.15 -21.41 -2.14
CA PHE A 242 -17.05 -22.19 -3.38
C PHE A 242 -16.65 -23.65 -3.11
N GLN A 243 -16.57 -24.08 -1.83
CA GLN A 243 -16.22 -25.43 -1.40
C GLN A 243 -14.92 -25.96 -2.06
N LEU A 244 -13.95 -25.06 -2.23
CA LEU A 244 -12.69 -25.38 -2.88
C LEU A 244 -11.72 -26.03 -1.89
N ASP A 245 -10.84 -26.90 -2.40
CA ASP A 245 -9.68 -27.33 -1.68
C ASP A 245 -8.68 -26.16 -1.47
N HIS A 246 -7.67 -26.38 -0.64
CA HIS A 246 -6.69 -25.34 -0.29
C HIS A 246 -5.94 -24.81 -1.51
N ASP A 247 -5.54 -25.68 -2.44
CA ASP A 247 -4.76 -25.34 -3.62
C ASP A 247 -5.60 -24.57 -4.65
N ALA A 248 -6.84 -24.99 -4.89
CA ALA A 248 -7.75 -24.30 -5.78
C ALA A 248 -8.14 -22.91 -5.24
N SER A 249 -8.38 -22.81 -3.93
CA SER A 249 -8.66 -21.55 -3.24
C SER A 249 -7.48 -20.59 -3.36
N SER A 250 -6.25 -21.07 -3.12
CA SER A 250 -5.04 -20.27 -3.26
C SER A 250 -4.83 -19.75 -4.68
N ARG A 251 -5.06 -20.59 -5.69
CA ARG A 251 -4.99 -20.19 -7.11
C ARG A 251 -6.06 -19.15 -7.46
N ALA A 252 -7.31 -19.36 -7.02
CA ALA A 252 -8.41 -18.43 -7.28
C ALA A 252 -8.12 -17.08 -6.60
N ASN A 253 -7.65 -17.08 -5.37
CA ASN A 253 -7.25 -15.89 -4.63
C ASN A 253 -6.15 -15.10 -5.36
N ALA A 254 -5.11 -15.78 -5.83
CA ALA A 254 -4.04 -15.16 -6.60
C ALA A 254 -4.54 -14.51 -7.90
N ILE A 255 -5.44 -15.18 -8.64
CA ILE A 255 -6.07 -14.64 -9.86
C ILE A 255 -6.88 -13.38 -9.55
N LEU A 256 -7.68 -13.40 -8.48
CA LEU A 256 -8.49 -12.25 -8.07
C LEU A 256 -7.65 -11.06 -7.61
N PHE A 257 -6.54 -11.30 -6.89
CA PHE A 257 -5.60 -10.22 -6.55
C PHE A 257 -4.89 -9.66 -7.77
N CYS A 258 -4.47 -10.50 -8.71
CA CYS A 258 -3.89 -10.06 -9.97
C CYS A 258 -4.90 -9.18 -10.75
N PHE A 259 -6.14 -9.62 -10.86
CA PHE A 259 -7.23 -8.87 -11.49
C PHE A 259 -7.49 -7.53 -10.79
N CYS A 260 -7.58 -7.53 -9.46
CA CYS A 260 -7.71 -6.32 -8.64
C CYS A 260 -6.54 -5.35 -8.88
N GLY A 261 -5.32 -5.87 -8.92
CA GLY A 261 -4.10 -5.09 -9.20
C GLY A 261 -4.12 -4.45 -10.58
N ILE A 262 -4.53 -5.17 -11.63
CA ILE A 262 -4.65 -4.67 -13.01
C ILE A 262 -5.67 -3.53 -13.08
N ILE A 263 -6.87 -3.73 -12.51
CA ILE A 263 -7.91 -2.69 -12.47
C ILE A 263 -7.42 -1.46 -11.69
N GLY A 264 -6.82 -1.66 -10.52
CA GLY A 264 -6.28 -0.59 -9.70
C GLY A 264 -5.20 0.22 -10.43
N ALA A 265 -4.26 -0.46 -11.08
CA ALA A 265 -3.21 0.18 -11.88
C ALA A 265 -3.80 0.99 -13.06
N PHE A 266 -4.78 0.42 -13.77
CA PHE A 266 -5.48 1.11 -14.86
C PHE A 266 -6.20 2.37 -14.38
N VAL A 267 -6.94 2.28 -13.28
CA VAL A 267 -7.66 3.42 -12.67
C VAL A 267 -6.69 4.54 -12.30
N GLN A 268 -5.54 4.20 -11.74
CA GLN A 268 -4.56 5.18 -11.26
C GLN A 268 -3.69 5.75 -12.38
N ALA A 269 -3.39 4.98 -13.43
CA ALA A 269 -2.61 5.45 -14.57
C ALA A 269 -3.42 6.37 -15.50
N GLY A 270 -4.71 6.10 -15.69
CA GLY A 270 -5.52 6.73 -16.73
C GLY A 270 -6.57 7.73 -16.19
N PRO A 271 -7.73 7.27 -15.71
CA PRO A 271 -8.90 8.11 -15.42
C PRO A 271 -8.71 9.14 -14.30
N ILE A 272 -7.86 8.82 -13.30
CA ILE A 272 -7.76 9.60 -12.05
C ILE A 272 -7.54 11.11 -12.29
N GLY A 273 -6.67 11.47 -13.21
CA GLY A 273 -6.38 12.89 -13.47
C GLY A 273 -7.56 13.65 -14.08
N ARG A 274 -8.37 12.99 -14.92
CA ARG A 274 -9.60 13.57 -15.49
C ARG A 274 -10.69 13.68 -14.43
N LEU A 275 -10.83 12.65 -13.60
CA LEU A 275 -11.82 12.62 -12.53
C LEU A 275 -11.52 13.67 -11.46
N VAL A 276 -10.26 13.85 -11.05
CA VAL A 276 -9.85 14.92 -10.13
C VAL A 276 -10.18 16.30 -10.70
N LYS A 277 -9.87 16.55 -11.99
CA LYS A 277 -10.20 17.83 -12.65
C LYS A 277 -11.70 18.09 -12.75
N LYS A 278 -12.52 17.05 -12.94
CA LYS A 278 -13.97 17.17 -13.14
C LYS A 278 -14.74 17.23 -11.82
N LEU A 279 -14.38 16.43 -10.85
CA LEU A 279 -15.14 16.23 -9.61
C LEU A 279 -14.49 16.89 -8.38
N GLY A 280 -13.18 17.17 -8.43
CA GLY A 280 -12.39 17.59 -7.27
C GLY A 280 -11.99 16.43 -6.36
N GLU A 281 -10.93 16.64 -5.58
CA GLU A 281 -10.43 15.65 -4.62
C GLU A 281 -11.47 15.28 -3.54
N PRO A 282 -12.21 16.23 -2.92
CA PRO A 282 -13.17 15.91 -1.86
C PRO A 282 -14.27 14.94 -2.29
N ARG A 283 -14.89 15.17 -3.46
CA ARG A 283 -15.97 14.33 -4.00
C ARG A 283 -15.45 12.94 -4.39
N LEU A 284 -14.23 12.88 -4.94
CA LEU A 284 -13.61 11.60 -5.28
C LEU A 284 -13.30 10.77 -4.04
N ILE A 285 -12.74 11.35 -2.99
CA ILE A 285 -12.47 10.65 -1.72
C ILE A 285 -13.76 10.10 -1.14
N ALA A 286 -14.78 10.93 -1.01
CA ALA A 286 -16.06 10.51 -0.43
C ALA A 286 -16.77 9.45 -1.29
N GLY A 287 -16.89 9.67 -2.60
CA GLY A 287 -17.53 8.74 -3.53
C GLY A 287 -16.81 7.41 -3.64
N SER A 288 -15.48 7.41 -3.67
CA SER A 288 -14.67 6.19 -3.74
C SER A 288 -14.81 5.31 -2.50
N LEU A 289 -14.92 5.90 -1.30
CA LEU A 289 -15.19 5.17 -0.06
C LEU A 289 -16.58 4.52 -0.07
N ILE A 290 -17.59 5.21 -0.57
CA ILE A 290 -18.95 4.66 -0.71
C ILE A 290 -18.93 3.49 -1.70
N ILE A 291 -18.28 3.64 -2.86
CA ILE A 291 -18.11 2.56 -3.85
C ILE A 291 -17.41 1.37 -3.21
N PHE A 292 -16.32 1.60 -2.47
CA PHE A 292 -15.57 0.57 -1.77
C PHE A 292 -16.43 -0.16 -0.73
N GLY A 293 -17.19 0.57 0.08
CA GLY A 293 -18.09 -0.03 1.06
C GLY A 293 -19.22 -0.84 0.42
N LEU A 294 -19.86 -0.31 -0.64
CA LEU A 294 -20.92 -1.01 -1.37
C LEU A 294 -20.41 -2.28 -2.07
N SER A 295 -19.17 -2.30 -2.53
CA SER A 295 -18.56 -3.49 -3.13
C SER A 295 -18.17 -4.56 -2.09
N MET A 296 -17.94 -4.20 -0.84
CA MET A 296 -17.68 -5.16 0.24
C MET A 296 -18.92 -5.95 0.65
N ALA A 297 -20.09 -5.32 0.65
CA ALA A 297 -21.31 -5.90 1.20
C ALA A 297 -21.78 -7.21 0.50
N PRO A 298 -21.74 -7.35 -0.85
CA PRO A 298 -22.19 -8.57 -1.52
C PRO A 298 -21.22 -9.75 -1.43
N LEU A 299 -19.91 -9.51 -1.18
CA LEU A 299 -18.88 -10.55 -1.23
C LEU A 299 -19.22 -11.82 -0.43
N PRO A 300 -19.65 -11.76 0.84
CA PRO A 300 -19.90 -12.97 1.62
C PRO A 300 -21.14 -13.78 1.17
N PHE A 301 -21.97 -13.21 0.31
CA PHE A 301 -23.19 -13.87 -0.18
C PHE A 301 -23.01 -14.56 -1.53
N LEU A 302 -21.89 -14.32 -2.21
CA LEU A 302 -21.57 -14.97 -3.47
C LEU A 302 -21.07 -16.40 -3.18
N LYS A 303 -21.83 -17.40 -3.65
CA LYS A 303 -21.55 -18.82 -3.45
C LYS A 303 -21.61 -19.54 -4.78
N GLY A 304 -20.78 -20.57 -4.95
CA GLY A 304 -20.72 -21.40 -6.17
C GLY A 304 -20.05 -22.74 -5.88
N ASP A 305 -20.14 -23.66 -6.80
CA ASP A 305 -19.69 -25.06 -6.65
C ASP A 305 -18.59 -25.44 -7.63
N SER A 306 -17.95 -24.45 -8.28
CA SER A 306 -17.00 -24.69 -9.37
C SER A 306 -15.67 -24.00 -9.14
N HIS A 307 -14.60 -24.59 -9.69
CA HIS A 307 -13.27 -23.98 -9.70
C HIS A 307 -13.21 -22.79 -10.66
N LEU A 308 -12.40 -21.78 -10.33
CA LEU A 308 -12.14 -20.66 -11.24
C LEU A 308 -11.18 -21.11 -12.34
N THR A 309 -11.74 -21.42 -13.50
CA THR A 309 -11.00 -21.75 -14.72
C THR A 309 -11.60 -21.01 -15.91
N PHE A 310 -10.83 -20.87 -16.99
CA PHE A 310 -11.34 -20.25 -18.21
C PHE A 310 -12.59 -20.98 -18.74
N LYS A 311 -12.62 -22.32 -18.63
CA LYS A 311 -13.75 -23.14 -19.05
C LYS A 311 -15.01 -22.90 -18.19
N THR A 312 -14.86 -22.77 -16.88
CA THR A 312 -16.01 -22.54 -15.99
C THR A 312 -16.59 -21.15 -16.12
N LEU A 313 -15.81 -20.14 -16.48
CA LEU A 313 -16.33 -18.79 -16.74
C LEU A 313 -17.34 -18.75 -17.90
N PHE A 314 -17.24 -19.66 -18.85
CA PHE A 314 -18.15 -19.77 -20.00
C PHE A 314 -19.13 -20.94 -19.89
N SER A 315 -19.33 -21.50 -18.70
CA SER A 315 -20.34 -22.52 -18.40
C SER A 315 -21.50 -21.94 -17.59
N ASP A 316 -22.57 -22.69 -17.41
CA ASP A 316 -23.74 -22.29 -16.60
C ASP A 316 -23.39 -21.97 -15.13
N SER A 317 -22.34 -22.59 -14.61
CA SER A 317 -21.79 -22.31 -13.26
C SER A 317 -20.90 -21.04 -13.20
N GLY A 318 -20.64 -20.39 -14.33
CA GLY A 318 -19.75 -19.23 -14.41
C GLY A 318 -20.33 -17.92 -13.89
N LEU A 319 -21.65 -17.79 -13.77
CA LEU A 319 -22.32 -16.55 -13.40
C LEU A 319 -21.82 -16.01 -12.04
N THR A 320 -21.65 -16.87 -11.04
CA THR A 320 -21.17 -16.44 -9.71
C THR A 320 -19.74 -15.91 -9.76
N TRP A 321 -18.87 -16.50 -10.60
CA TRP A 321 -17.51 -16.00 -10.81
C TRP A 321 -17.50 -14.65 -11.54
N TRP A 322 -18.38 -14.44 -12.50
CA TRP A 322 -18.53 -13.14 -13.17
C TRP A 322 -19.03 -12.08 -12.19
N LEU A 323 -19.99 -12.40 -11.34
CA LEU A 323 -20.47 -11.51 -10.28
C LEU A 323 -19.35 -11.19 -9.29
N LEU A 324 -18.54 -12.18 -8.88
CA LEU A 324 -17.39 -11.97 -8.02
C LEU A 324 -16.34 -11.06 -8.66
N LEU A 325 -15.99 -11.31 -9.92
CA LEU A 325 -15.08 -10.45 -10.69
C LEU A 325 -15.62 -9.02 -10.83
N PHE A 326 -16.91 -8.85 -11.08
CA PHE A 326 -17.55 -7.54 -11.14
C PHE A 326 -17.45 -6.80 -9.80
N VAL A 327 -17.76 -7.47 -8.69
CA VAL A 327 -17.67 -6.89 -7.35
C VAL A 327 -16.23 -6.54 -7.00
N VAL A 328 -15.26 -7.42 -7.28
CA VAL A 328 -13.83 -7.16 -7.08
C VAL A 328 -13.32 -6.02 -7.98
N ALA A 329 -13.84 -5.88 -9.19
CA ALA A 329 -13.51 -4.74 -10.06
C ALA A 329 -13.97 -3.40 -9.44
N TRP A 330 -15.20 -3.33 -8.94
CA TRP A 330 -15.72 -2.14 -8.25
C TRP A 330 -14.95 -1.85 -6.97
N LEU A 331 -14.56 -2.87 -6.21
CA LEU A 331 -13.70 -2.75 -5.05
C LEU A 331 -12.33 -2.16 -5.44
N ALA A 332 -11.73 -2.65 -6.52
CA ALA A 332 -10.46 -2.14 -7.03
C ALA A 332 -10.58 -0.68 -7.52
N VAL A 333 -11.71 -0.31 -8.16
CA VAL A 333 -12.01 1.07 -8.54
C VAL A 333 -12.14 1.96 -7.29
N GLY A 334 -12.94 1.55 -6.31
CA GLY A 334 -13.13 2.30 -5.05
C GLY A 334 -11.81 2.51 -4.32
N SER A 335 -11.05 1.45 -4.06
CA SER A 335 -9.75 1.55 -3.37
C SER A 335 -8.72 2.35 -4.18
N GLY A 336 -8.67 2.16 -5.50
CA GLY A 336 -7.75 2.85 -6.41
C GLY A 336 -8.00 4.36 -6.52
N LEU A 337 -9.26 4.79 -6.43
CA LEU A 337 -9.64 6.21 -6.47
C LEU A 337 -9.50 6.92 -5.12
N THR A 338 -9.35 6.22 -3.99
CA THR A 338 -9.27 6.84 -2.67
C THR A 338 -7.88 7.44 -2.39
N ARG A 339 -6.81 6.68 -2.58
CA ARG A 339 -5.45 7.07 -2.15
C ARG A 339 -4.88 8.31 -2.86
N PRO A 340 -4.86 8.39 -4.21
CA PRO A 340 -4.19 9.50 -4.88
C PRO A 340 -4.81 10.87 -4.59
N PRO A 341 -6.15 11.07 -4.63
CA PRO A 341 -6.75 12.35 -4.26
C PRO A 341 -6.51 12.70 -2.78
N LEU A 342 -6.53 11.71 -1.89
CA LEU A 342 -6.29 11.89 -0.47
C LEU A 342 -4.88 12.42 -0.19
N PHE A 343 -3.84 11.78 -0.73
CA PHE A 343 -2.47 12.23 -0.58
C PHE A 343 -2.19 13.53 -1.34
N GLY A 344 -2.85 13.75 -2.47
CA GLY A 344 -2.81 15.02 -3.20
C GLY A 344 -3.35 16.17 -2.35
N LEU A 345 -4.54 16.00 -1.78
CA LEU A 345 -5.17 17.01 -0.93
C LEU A 345 -4.39 17.22 0.38
N LEU A 346 -3.92 16.14 1.01
CA LEU A 346 -3.08 16.19 2.20
C LEU A 346 -1.82 17.03 1.94
N SER A 347 -1.14 16.80 0.82
CA SER A 347 0.03 17.58 0.43
C SER A 347 -0.28 19.05 0.12
N ILE A 348 -1.45 19.37 -0.45
CA ILE A 348 -1.88 20.75 -0.71
C ILE A 348 -2.14 21.51 0.59
N LEU A 349 -2.74 20.85 1.58
CA LEU A 349 -3.08 21.46 2.88
C LEU A 349 -1.88 21.57 3.84
N THR A 350 -0.77 20.93 3.52
CA THR A 350 0.42 20.90 4.38
C THR A 350 1.46 21.89 3.87
N PRO A 351 2.06 22.73 4.75
CA PRO A 351 3.17 23.60 4.39
C PRO A 351 4.35 22.81 3.81
N SER A 352 5.07 23.40 2.84
CA SER A 352 6.15 22.73 2.12
C SER A 352 7.28 22.20 3.02
N ASN A 353 7.53 22.87 4.14
CA ASN A 353 8.55 22.48 5.13
C ASN A 353 8.10 21.39 6.12
N GLU A 354 6.82 20.96 6.09
CA GLU A 354 6.27 19.91 6.95
C GLU A 354 5.68 18.74 6.13
N GLN A 355 5.81 18.75 4.81
CA GLN A 355 5.18 17.74 3.95
C GLN A 355 5.63 16.31 4.27
N GLY A 356 6.94 16.10 4.41
CA GLY A 356 7.48 14.79 4.72
C GLY A 356 6.98 14.28 6.08
N ALA A 357 6.97 15.14 7.10
CA ALA A 357 6.48 14.78 8.42
C ALA A 357 4.98 14.42 8.41
N THR A 358 4.15 15.23 7.76
CA THR A 358 2.68 15.00 7.66
C THR A 358 2.35 13.75 6.85
N LEU A 359 2.99 13.57 5.69
CA LEU A 359 2.83 12.37 4.87
C LEU A 359 3.34 11.11 5.62
N GLY A 360 4.38 11.27 6.45
CA GLY A 360 4.88 10.22 7.33
C GLY A 360 3.87 9.78 8.38
N VAL A 361 3.19 10.73 9.03
CA VAL A 361 2.11 10.41 9.98
C VAL A 361 0.96 9.69 9.27
N ALA A 362 0.57 10.12 8.06
CA ALA A 362 -0.45 9.45 7.27
C ALA A 362 -0.06 8.02 6.92
N GLN A 363 1.17 7.80 6.43
CA GLN A 363 1.67 6.45 6.12
C GLN A 363 1.80 5.57 7.37
N SER A 364 2.17 6.16 8.51
CA SER A 364 2.16 5.48 9.80
C SER A 364 0.76 4.98 10.15
N ALA A 365 -0.27 5.82 10.00
CA ALA A 365 -1.65 5.39 10.23
C ALA A 365 -2.06 4.22 9.32
N GLY A 366 -1.71 4.27 8.03
CA GLY A 366 -1.94 3.15 7.11
C GLY A 366 -1.17 1.87 7.50
N SER A 367 0.04 2.01 8.04
CA SER A 367 0.83 0.87 8.51
C SER A 367 0.22 0.25 9.77
N LEU A 368 -0.29 1.07 10.69
CA LEU A 368 -1.04 0.61 11.86
C LEU A 368 -2.31 -0.18 11.44
N ALA A 369 -3.02 0.31 10.42
CA ALA A 369 -4.16 -0.41 9.86
C ALA A 369 -3.76 -1.80 9.33
N ARG A 370 -2.60 -1.94 8.70
CA ARG A 370 -2.06 -3.24 8.25
C ARG A 370 -1.60 -4.16 9.38
N VAL A 371 -1.25 -3.61 10.53
CA VAL A 371 -0.93 -4.43 11.72
C VAL A 371 -2.19 -4.94 12.40
N ILE A 372 -3.22 -4.08 12.53
CA ILE A 372 -4.46 -4.41 13.26
C ILE A 372 -5.45 -5.17 12.37
N GLY A 373 -5.51 -4.87 11.07
CA GLY A 373 -6.52 -5.37 10.14
C GLY A 373 -6.62 -6.90 10.10
N PRO A 374 -5.53 -7.64 9.79
CA PRO A 374 -5.60 -9.08 9.65
C PRO A 374 -6.05 -9.82 10.92
N PRO A 375 -5.53 -9.52 12.13
CA PRO A 375 -6.01 -10.17 13.36
C PRO A 375 -7.48 -9.89 13.64
N VAL A 376 -7.93 -8.65 13.46
CA VAL A 376 -9.34 -8.28 13.66
C VAL A 376 -10.23 -8.97 12.64
N ALA A 377 -9.82 -8.97 11.36
CA ALA A 377 -10.58 -9.62 10.30
C ALA A 377 -10.68 -11.14 10.50
N GLY A 378 -9.58 -11.80 10.88
CA GLY A 378 -9.56 -13.24 11.20
C GLY A 378 -10.49 -13.56 12.36
N PHE A 379 -10.37 -12.83 13.46
CA PHE A 379 -11.23 -13.01 14.63
C PHE A 379 -12.73 -12.85 14.33
N LEU A 380 -13.09 -11.86 13.50
CA LEU A 380 -14.47 -11.67 13.08
C LEU A 380 -14.91 -12.77 12.10
N PHE A 381 -14.06 -13.20 11.21
CA PHE A 381 -14.32 -14.25 10.23
C PHE A 381 -14.57 -15.60 10.89
N ASP A 382 -13.81 -15.95 11.92
CA ASP A 382 -13.98 -17.20 12.67
C ASP A 382 -15.34 -17.27 13.37
N ARG A 383 -15.89 -16.12 13.78
CA ARG A 383 -17.24 -16.05 14.36
C ARG A 383 -18.33 -16.11 13.30
N HIS A 384 -18.18 -15.33 12.24
CA HIS A 384 -19.09 -15.36 11.10
C HIS A 384 -18.40 -14.79 9.84
N PRO A 385 -18.34 -15.53 8.71
CA PRO A 385 -17.63 -15.11 7.51
C PRO A 385 -18.06 -13.77 6.92
N SER A 386 -19.31 -13.34 7.17
CA SER A 386 -19.82 -12.06 6.65
C SER A 386 -19.41 -10.85 7.50
N TRP A 387 -19.04 -11.03 8.77
CA TRP A 387 -18.81 -9.91 9.69
C TRP A 387 -17.68 -8.98 9.27
N PRO A 388 -16.49 -9.46 8.85
CA PRO A 388 -15.44 -8.55 8.41
C PRO A 388 -15.87 -7.71 7.20
N TYR A 389 -16.59 -8.28 6.25
CA TYR A 389 -17.02 -7.59 5.03
C TYR A 389 -18.13 -6.56 5.31
N LEU A 390 -19.17 -6.96 6.07
CA LEU A 390 -20.26 -6.05 6.43
C LEU A 390 -19.79 -4.95 7.37
N GLY A 391 -18.92 -5.26 8.32
CA GLY A 391 -18.30 -4.27 9.20
C GLY A 391 -17.51 -3.22 8.43
N VAL A 392 -16.67 -3.68 7.50
CA VAL A 392 -15.92 -2.79 6.60
C VAL A 392 -16.84 -1.98 5.70
N ALA A 393 -17.90 -2.58 5.15
CA ALA A 393 -18.89 -1.88 4.33
C ALA A 393 -19.51 -0.71 5.08
N VAL A 394 -19.99 -0.94 6.31
CA VAL A 394 -20.58 0.09 7.17
C VAL A 394 -19.56 1.19 7.49
N ILE A 395 -18.35 0.81 7.93
CA ILE A 395 -17.29 1.77 8.29
C ILE A 395 -16.90 2.62 7.08
N ALA A 396 -16.73 2.02 5.90
CA ALA A 396 -16.34 2.74 4.69
C ALA A 396 -17.44 3.70 4.21
N ILE A 397 -18.71 3.30 4.27
CA ILE A 397 -19.84 4.18 3.92
C ILE A 397 -19.93 5.35 4.90
N ILE A 398 -19.83 5.09 6.22
CA ILE A 398 -19.84 6.15 7.24
C ILE A 398 -18.66 7.10 7.01
N ALA A 399 -17.44 6.58 6.78
CA ALA A 399 -16.28 7.41 6.47
C ALA A 399 -16.49 8.25 5.20
N GLY A 400 -17.11 7.68 4.18
CA GLY A 400 -17.48 8.37 2.94
C GLY A 400 -18.48 9.51 3.19
N LEU A 401 -19.51 9.28 4.01
CA LEU A 401 -20.50 10.30 4.37
C LEU A 401 -19.88 11.42 5.24
N ILE A 402 -19.00 11.08 6.18
CA ILE A 402 -18.25 12.08 6.97
C ILE A 402 -17.35 12.90 6.05
N ALA A 403 -16.62 12.26 5.14
CA ALA A 403 -15.77 12.94 4.17
C ALA A 403 -16.61 13.86 3.25
N TRP A 404 -17.77 13.39 2.80
CA TRP A 404 -18.70 14.21 2.02
C TRP A 404 -19.13 15.46 2.78
N ASN A 405 -19.60 15.28 4.00
CA ASN A 405 -20.12 16.40 4.80
C ASN A 405 -19.03 17.41 5.21
N SER A 406 -17.81 16.93 5.50
CA SER A 406 -16.73 17.78 6.03
C SER A 406 -15.81 18.35 4.95
N LEU A 407 -15.58 17.62 3.84
CA LEU A 407 -14.66 18.06 2.79
C LEU A 407 -15.39 18.72 1.63
N VAL A 408 -16.56 18.22 1.22
CA VAL A 408 -17.28 18.76 0.05
C VAL A 408 -17.98 20.07 0.40
N ARG A 409 -18.55 20.20 1.59
CA ARG A 409 -19.17 21.48 2.04
C ARG A 409 -18.16 22.62 2.13
N ASP A 410 -16.91 22.29 2.50
CA ASP A 410 -15.82 23.25 2.62
C ASP A 410 -14.97 23.41 1.35
N GLU A 411 -15.43 22.87 0.22
CA GLU A 411 -14.67 22.83 -1.04
C GLU A 411 -14.18 24.22 -1.49
N ALA A 412 -15.00 25.27 -1.31
CA ALA A 412 -14.61 26.65 -1.64
C ALA A 412 -13.36 27.10 -0.85
N THR A 413 -13.29 26.77 0.44
CA THR A 413 -12.13 27.08 1.31
C THR A 413 -10.90 26.26 0.91
N LEU A 414 -11.09 25.00 0.52
CA LEU A 414 -10.02 24.12 0.05
C LEU A 414 -9.46 24.58 -1.31
N LEU A 415 -10.32 25.08 -2.20
CA LEU A 415 -9.92 25.68 -3.48
C LEU A 415 -9.15 26.99 -3.30
N ALA A 416 -9.53 27.82 -2.31
CA ALA A 416 -8.78 29.02 -1.96
C ALA A 416 -7.35 28.68 -1.47
N ALA A 417 -7.21 27.68 -0.58
CA ALA A 417 -5.91 27.20 -0.13
C ALA A 417 -5.03 26.66 -1.30
N LYS A 418 -5.64 26.02 -2.29
CA LYS A 418 -4.96 25.54 -3.50
C LYS A 418 -4.37 26.67 -4.34
N ARG A 419 -5.04 27.84 -4.38
CA ARG A 419 -4.57 29.04 -5.12
C ARG A 419 -3.44 29.77 -4.41
N THR A 420 -3.43 29.77 -3.08
CA THR A 420 -2.36 30.43 -2.30
C THR A 420 -1.04 29.63 -2.25
N THR A 421 -1.07 28.34 -2.56
CA THR A 421 0.11 27.45 -2.64
C THR A 421 0.65 27.24 -4.05
N ALA A 422 -0.02 27.79 -5.07
CA ALA A 422 0.42 27.82 -6.47
C ALA A 422 1.24 29.06 -6.77
#